data_f00f728dd274a17b904802e71094140a
#
_entry.id   f00f728dd274a17b904802e71094140a
#
_cell.length_a   1.000
_cell.length_b   1.000
_cell.length_c   1.000
_cell.angle_alpha   90.00
_cell.angle_beta   90.00
_cell.angle_gamma   90.00
#
_symmetry.space_group_name_H-M   'P 1'
#
loop_
_entity.id
_entity.type
_entity.pdbx_description
1 polymer ?
#
loop_
_entity_poly.entity_id
_entity_poly.type
_entity_poly.pdbx_seq_one_letter_code
_entity_poly.pdbx_strand_id
1 'polypeptide(L)'
;LDYQITAAGADATQVLIAACKRERIDNIRQAIQLAGKEPVVIDVDTFALQNCYEVNYQPDPSQVVTLLNIGASTMNVNIVKGTRSLFSRDITVGGSQFTDVIQRNLGLSYQQAEAVKRGVNSAVQGVDEKSIEPLMSNVTEIVVMEIQKTFDFYRATTEDTQTVVRKILISGGGSKLQGLAQDLSARLDLPVETLDPFRNIKVDTRKFGPDYLSEIMPEMAVA
;
A
#
# COMPACT_ATOMS: atom_id res chain seq x y z
N LEU A 1 -22.12 -0.01 8.08
CA LEU A 1 -22.38 0.66 6.82
C LEU A 1 -22.32 2.16 7.05
N ASP A 2 -21.53 2.84 6.27
CA ASP A 2 -21.46 4.31 6.19
C ASP A 2 -21.42 4.74 4.72
N TYR A 3 -21.72 5.99 4.42
CA TYR A 3 -21.71 6.47 3.03
C TYR A 3 -21.38 7.96 2.95
N GLN A 4 -20.81 8.35 1.80
CA GLN A 4 -20.54 9.73 1.45
C GLN A 4 -21.15 10.03 0.06
N ILE A 5 -21.85 11.15 -0.07
CA ILE A 5 -22.32 11.63 -1.36
C ILE A 5 -21.12 12.25 -2.09
N THR A 6 -20.75 11.69 -3.24
CA THR A 6 -19.59 12.14 -4.04
C THR A 6 -20.00 13.10 -5.17
N ALA A 7 -21.21 12.96 -5.69
CA ALA A 7 -21.81 13.90 -6.63
C ALA A 7 -23.34 13.84 -6.54
N ALA A 8 -23.98 15.01 -6.58
CA ALA A 8 -25.45 15.12 -6.66
C ALA A 8 -25.84 15.65 -8.07
N GLY A 9 -26.59 14.85 -8.81
CA GLY A 9 -27.16 15.22 -10.11
C GLY A 9 -28.68 15.35 -10.04
N ALA A 10 -29.31 15.85 -11.11
CA ALA A 10 -30.75 16.02 -11.17
C ALA A 10 -31.48 14.66 -11.16
N ASP A 11 -30.95 13.67 -11.85
CA ASP A 11 -31.58 12.35 -12.03
C ASP A 11 -30.94 11.24 -11.21
N ALA A 12 -29.70 11.43 -10.74
CA ALA A 12 -28.96 10.43 -9.97
C ALA A 12 -27.96 11.06 -9.01
N THR A 13 -27.76 10.44 -7.86
CA THR A 13 -26.75 10.80 -6.86
C THR A 13 -25.70 9.71 -6.79
N GLN A 14 -24.43 10.09 -6.95
CA GLN A 14 -23.31 9.16 -6.74
C GLN A 14 -22.99 9.09 -5.26
N VAL A 15 -22.86 7.88 -4.76
CA VAL A 15 -22.61 7.62 -3.35
C VAL A 15 -21.46 6.63 -3.20
N LEU A 16 -20.47 6.99 -2.42
CA LEU A 16 -19.43 6.08 -1.96
C LEU A 16 -19.92 5.36 -0.71
N ILE A 17 -19.93 4.04 -0.73
CA ILE A 17 -20.41 3.22 0.38
C ILE A 17 -19.24 2.46 0.99
N ALA A 18 -19.07 2.58 2.32
CA ALA A 18 -18.17 1.75 3.10
C ALA A 18 -18.97 0.71 3.89
N ALA A 19 -18.66 -0.57 3.71
CA ALA A 19 -19.32 -1.65 4.40
C ALA A 19 -18.32 -2.65 4.98
N CYS A 20 -18.48 -2.97 6.26
CA CYS A 20 -17.69 -3.97 6.94
C CYS A 20 -18.60 -4.85 7.82
N LYS A 21 -18.19 -6.10 8.05
CA LYS A 21 -18.87 -6.98 9.01
C LYS A 21 -18.71 -6.38 10.42
N ARG A 22 -19.83 -6.31 11.15
CA ARG A 22 -19.84 -5.77 12.54
C ARG A 22 -18.86 -6.50 13.44
N GLU A 23 -18.79 -7.81 13.35
CA GLU A 23 -17.85 -8.64 14.11
C GLU A 23 -16.40 -8.18 13.99
N ARG A 24 -15.96 -7.80 12.78
CA ARG A 24 -14.60 -7.27 12.55
C ARG A 24 -14.39 -5.93 13.29
N ILE A 25 -15.37 -5.06 13.21
CA ILE A 25 -15.34 -3.77 13.92
C ILE A 25 -15.29 -3.99 15.43
N ASP A 26 -16.16 -4.88 15.94
CA ASP A 26 -16.26 -5.16 17.38
C ASP A 26 -14.96 -5.78 17.93
N ASN A 27 -14.31 -6.68 17.16
CA ASN A 27 -13.02 -7.27 17.53
C ASN A 27 -11.91 -6.22 17.65
N ILE A 28 -11.80 -5.31 16.68
CA ILE A 28 -10.81 -4.21 16.71
C ILE A 28 -11.09 -3.28 17.87
N ARG A 29 -12.35 -2.88 18.04
CA ARG A 29 -12.79 -2.02 19.15
C ARG A 29 -12.46 -2.64 20.51
N GLN A 30 -12.77 -3.91 20.71
CA GLN A 30 -12.49 -4.63 21.94
C GLN A 30 -10.98 -4.70 22.22
N ALA A 31 -10.15 -4.97 21.22
CA ALA A 31 -8.70 -5.00 21.40
C ALA A 31 -8.15 -3.64 21.86
N ILE A 32 -8.63 -2.53 21.27
CA ILE A 32 -8.24 -1.18 21.67
C ILE A 32 -8.72 -0.85 23.08
N GLN A 33 -9.95 -1.26 23.44
CA GLN A 33 -10.51 -1.04 24.79
C GLN A 33 -9.74 -1.85 25.85
N LEU A 34 -9.33 -3.09 25.55
CA LEU A 34 -8.47 -3.89 26.43
C LEU A 34 -7.10 -3.23 26.65
N ALA A 35 -6.59 -2.46 25.69
CA ALA A 35 -5.38 -1.64 25.84
C ALA A 35 -5.64 -0.31 26.60
N GLY A 36 -6.84 -0.11 27.17
CA GLY A 36 -7.18 1.08 27.94
C GLY A 36 -7.42 2.34 27.11
N LYS A 37 -7.77 2.17 25.82
CA LYS A 37 -8.06 3.27 24.89
C LYS A 37 -9.49 3.15 24.35
N GLU A 38 -10.06 4.27 23.93
CA GLU A 38 -11.36 4.31 23.28
C GLU A 38 -11.16 4.72 21.81
N PRO A 39 -11.55 3.87 20.83
CA PRO A 39 -11.46 4.24 19.41
C PRO A 39 -12.57 5.24 19.09
N VAL A 40 -12.21 6.40 18.57
CA VAL A 40 -13.15 7.47 18.19
C VAL A 40 -13.48 7.46 16.71
N VAL A 41 -12.60 6.90 15.88
CA VAL A 41 -12.76 6.76 14.43
C VAL A 41 -12.30 5.37 14.00
N ILE A 42 -13.04 4.75 13.10
CA ILE A 42 -12.64 3.55 12.36
C ILE A 42 -12.73 3.93 10.89
N ASP A 43 -11.61 3.87 10.18
CA ASP A 43 -11.51 4.26 8.79
C ASP A 43 -11.16 3.06 7.91
N VAL A 44 -11.20 3.26 6.60
CA VAL A 44 -10.76 2.30 5.59
C VAL A 44 -9.30 2.60 5.22
N ASP A 45 -8.45 1.57 5.14
CA ASP A 45 -7.02 1.71 4.86
C ASP A 45 -6.75 2.62 3.65
N THR A 46 -7.55 2.49 2.60
CA THR A 46 -7.46 3.30 1.39
C THR A 46 -7.71 4.79 1.64
N PHE A 47 -8.66 5.13 2.53
CA PHE A 47 -8.97 6.52 2.88
C PHE A 47 -7.94 7.08 3.86
N ALA A 48 -7.48 6.28 4.82
CA ALA A 48 -6.40 6.67 5.71
C ALA A 48 -5.12 7.01 4.91
N LEU A 49 -4.78 6.18 3.91
CA LEU A 49 -3.67 6.43 3.00
C LEU A 49 -3.84 7.72 2.19
N GLN A 50 -5.06 7.98 1.69
CA GLN A 50 -5.37 9.22 0.99
C GLN A 50 -5.24 10.45 1.90
N ASN A 51 -5.77 10.39 3.12
CA ASN A 51 -5.64 11.45 4.11
C ASN A 51 -4.16 11.74 4.42
N CYS A 52 -3.35 10.70 4.57
CA CYS A 52 -1.90 10.82 4.72
C CYS A 52 -1.26 11.55 3.53
N TYR A 53 -1.62 11.18 2.31
CA TYR A 53 -1.15 11.84 1.09
C TYR A 53 -1.55 13.32 1.04
N GLU A 54 -2.81 13.63 1.32
CA GLU A 54 -3.33 15.01 1.29
C GLU A 54 -2.60 15.93 2.27
N VAL A 55 -2.38 15.47 3.50
CA VAL A 55 -1.69 16.26 4.54
C VAL A 55 -0.23 16.51 4.19
N ASN A 56 0.45 15.52 3.59
CA ASN A 56 1.89 15.56 3.40
C ASN A 56 2.34 16.11 2.04
N TYR A 57 1.53 16.02 0.99
CA TYR A 57 1.97 16.31 -0.38
C TYR A 57 1.28 17.50 -1.05
N GLN A 58 0.22 18.06 -0.46
CA GLN A 58 -0.56 19.16 -1.06
C GLN A 58 -0.91 18.85 -2.53
N PRO A 59 -1.81 17.89 -2.78
CA PRO A 59 -2.06 17.34 -4.11
C PRO A 59 -2.41 18.37 -5.17
N ASP A 60 -1.77 18.27 -6.34
CA ASP A 60 -2.14 19.07 -7.51
C ASP A 60 -3.49 18.57 -8.08
N PRO A 61 -4.54 19.42 -8.17
CA PRO A 61 -5.86 19.02 -8.66
C PRO A 61 -5.88 18.50 -10.10
N SER A 62 -4.85 18.80 -10.88
CA SER A 62 -4.72 18.37 -12.28
C SER A 62 -4.05 17.00 -12.43
N GLN A 63 -3.32 16.54 -11.43
CA GLN A 63 -2.53 15.32 -11.50
C GLN A 63 -3.26 14.09 -10.99
N VAL A 64 -3.08 12.98 -11.69
CA VAL A 64 -3.55 11.66 -11.26
C VAL A 64 -2.36 10.87 -10.71
N VAL A 65 -2.49 10.44 -9.46
CA VAL A 65 -1.48 9.69 -8.72
C VAL A 65 -2.10 8.38 -8.24
N THR A 66 -1.33 7.30 -8.28
CA THR A 66 -1.73 6.05 -7.64
C THR A 66 -1.06 5.94 -6.28
N LEU A 67 -1.86 5.75 -5.25
CA LEU A 67 -1.41 5.40 -3.91
C LEU A 67 -1.49 3.89 -3.78
N LEU A 68 -0.38 3.25 -3.44
CA LEU A 68 -0.25 1.81 -3.37
C LEU A 68 0.29 1.39 -2.00
N ASN A 69 -0.55 0.80 -1.17
CA ASN A 69 -0.14 0.24 0.11
C ASN A 69 0.06 -1.26 -0.02
N ILE A 70 1.30 -1.73 0.15
CA ILE A 70 1.67 -3.15 0.02
C ILE A 70 1.81 -3.74 1.43
N GLY A 71 0.73 -4.34 1.90
CA GLY A 71 0.68 -5.05 3.18
C GLY A 71 1.26 -6.46 3.09
N ALA A 72 1.08 -7.23 4.16
CA ALA A 72 1.54 -8.63 4.21
C ALA A 72 0.72 -9.54 3.27
N SER A 73 -0.61 -9.44 3.27
CA SER A 73 -1.52 -10.30 2.51
C SER A 73 -2.38 -9.57 1.49
N THR A 74 -2.46 -8.26 1.59
CA THR A 74 -3.31 -7.42 0.75
C THR A 74 -2.55 -6.20 0.28
N MET A 75 -2.79 -5.80 -0.96
CA MET A 75 -2.33 -4.57 -1.55
C MET A 75 -3.56 -3.69 -1.82
N ASN A 76 -3.58 -2.47 -1.28
CA ASN A 76 -4.63 -1.49 -1.53
C ASN A 76 -4.16 -0.53 -2.62
N VAL A 77 -4.96 -0.38 -3.66
CA VAL A 77 -4.72 0.57 -4.77
C VAL A 77 -5.75 1.67 -4.70
N ASN A 78 -5.32 2.92 -4.67
CA ASN A 78 -6.20 4.09 -4.76
C ASN A 78 -5.67 5.03 -5.85
N ILE A 79 -6.45 5.25 -6.90
CA ILE A 79 -6.15 6.22 -7.97
C ILE A 79 -6.84 7.52 -7.61
N VAL A 80 -6.06 8.58 -7.38
CA VAL A 80 -6.56 9.88 -6.92
C VAL A 80 -6.22 10.98 -7.91
N LYS A 81 -7.11 11.95 -8.07
CA LYS A 81 -6.88 13.22 -8.79
C LYS A 81 -7.05 14.37 -7.81
N GLY A 82 -5.94 15.02 -7.47
CA GLY A 82 -5.93 15.96 -6.34
C GLY A 82 -6.33 15.24 -5.05
N THR A 83 -7.43 15.66 -4.43
CA THR A 83 -8.01 15.08 -3.21
C THR A 83 -9.20 14.15 -3.49
N ARG A 84 -9.51 13.87 -4.75
CA ARG A 84 -10.65 13.02 -5.12
C ARG A 84 -10.17 11.61 -5.47
N SER A 85 -10.68 10.60 -4.76
CA SER A 85 -10.53 9.21 -5.19
C SER A 85 -11.35 8.96 -6.45
N LEU A 86 -10.71 8.46 -7.50
CA LEU A 86 -11.33 8.12 -8.77
C LEU A 86 -11.65 6.63 -8.84
N PHE A 87 -10.78 5.80 -8.27
CA PHE A 87 -10.91 4.36 -8.27
C PHE A 87 -10.12 3.75 -7.12
N SER A 88 -10.71 2.78 -6.44
CA SER A 88 -10.00 2.01 -5.41
C SER A 88 -10.26 0.51 -5.55
N ARG A 89 -9.25 -0.30 -5.23
CA ARG A 89 -9.34 -1.76 -5.27
C ARG A 89 -8.40 -2.39 -4.25
N ASP A 90 -8.89 -3.42 -3.58
CA ASP A 90 -8.07 -4.31 -2.78
C ASP A 90 -7.68 -5.54 -3.61
N ILE A 91 -6.41 -5.90 -3.55
CA ILE A 91 -5.83 -7.03 -4.26
C ILE A 91 -5.25 -7.99 -3.23
N THR A 92 -5.63 -9.26 -3.28
CA THR A 92 -5.14 -10.30 -2.34
C THR A 92 -3.75 -10.78 -2.76
N VAL A 93 -2.81 -9.84 -2.83
CA VAL A 93 -1.39 -10.04 -3.11
C VAL A 93 -0.62 -9.14 -2.16
N GLY A 94 0.46 -9.66 -1.55
CA GLY A 94 1.27 -8.86 -0.62
C GLY A 94 2.61 -9.52 -0.29
N GLY A 95 3.29 -8.98 0.72
CA GLY A 95 4.63 -9.40 1.13
C GLY A 95 4.77 -10.88 1.51
N SER A 96 3.70 -11.51 2.00
CA SER A 96 3.71 -12.93 2.38
C SER A 96 3.94 -13.86 1.19
N GLN A 97 3.51 -13.47 -0.03
CA GLN A 97 3.74 -14.31 -1.21
C GLN A 97 5.23 -14.44 -1.55
N PHE A 98 6.00 -13.39 -1.34
CA PHE A 98 7.45 -13.45 -1.47
C PHE A 98 8.04 -14.42 -0.46
N THR A 99 7.60 -14.36 0.80
CA THR A 99 8.04 -15.28 1.86
C THR A 99 7.69 -16.73 1.53
N ASP A 100 6.44 -16.97 1.08
CA ASP A 100 5.96 -18.30 0.72
C ASP A 100 6.74 -18.93 -0.43
N VAL A 101 7.06 -18.14 -1.47
CA VAL A 101 7.83 -18.63 -2.62
C VAL A 101 9.25 -19.00 -2.19
N ILE A 102 9.92 -18.16 -1.39
CA ILE A 102 11.25 -18.45 -0.83
C ILE A 102 11.20 -19.72 0.04
N GLN A 103 10.22 -19.78 0.95
CA GLN A 103 10.04 -20.94 1.85
C GLN A 103 9.93 -22.25 1.09
N ARG A 104 9.04 -22.32 0.08
CA ARG A 104 8.76 -23.53 -0.68
C ARG A 104 9.94 -23.97 -1.55
N ASN A 105 10.61 -23.03 -2.20
CA ASN A 105 11.69 -23.36 -3.14
C ASN A 105 13.02 -23.69 -2.44
N LEU A 106 13.27 -23.07 -1.28
CA LEU A 106 14.53 -23.26 -0.56
C LEU A 106 14.39 -24.19 0.67
N GLY A 107 13.19 -24.71 0.96
CA GLY A 107 12.95 -25.58 2.11
C GLY A 107 13.16 -24.91 3.47
N LEU A 108 12.99 -23.58 3.55
CA LEU A 108 13.25 -22.79 4.74
C LEU A 108 12.03 -22.74 5.67
N SER A 109 12.25 -22.49 6.95
CA SER A 109 11.18 -22.07 7.86
C SER A 109 10.66 -20.68 7.48
N TYR A 110 9.45 -20.33 7.91
CA TYR A 110 8.87 -19.01 7.67
C TYR A 110 9.80 -17.88 8.15
N GLN A 111 10.38 -18.01 9.35
CA GLN A 111 11.27 -17.00 9.91
C GLN A 111 12.55 -16.83 9.07
N GLN A 112 13.13 -17.93 8.58
CA GLN A 112 14.30 -17.88 7.72
C GLN A 112 13.98 -17.25 6.35
N ALA A 113 12.85 -17.65 5.74
CA ALA A 113 12.41 -17.08 4.47
C ALA A 113 12.11 -15.58 4.59
N GLU A 114 11.50 -15.15 5.70
CA GLU A 114 11.24 -13.74 5.98
C GLU A 114 12.55 -12.94 6.16
N ALA A 115 13.55 -13.51 6.85
CA ALA A 115 14.87 -12.89 6.98
C ALA A 115 15.58 -12.75 5.62
N VAL A 116 15.54 -13.81 4.80
CA VAL A 116 16.11 -13.80 3.43
C VAL A 116 15.40 -12.75 2.56
N LYS A 117 14.08 -12.70 2.58
CA LYS A 117 13.28 -11.69 1.86
C LYS A 117 13.70 -10.27 2.22
N ARG A 118 14.02 -10.02 3.48
CA ARG A 118 14.46 -8.71 3.99
C ARG A 118 15.93 -8.40 3.75
N GLY A 119 16.65 -9.26 3.03
CA GLY A 119 18.08 -9.09 2.75
C GLY A 119 19.01 -9.44 3.91
N VAL A 120 18.51 -10.11 4.96
CA VAL A 120 19.33 -10.60 6.08
C VAL A 120 19.89 -12.00 5.74
N ASN A 121 20.71 -12.07 4.69
CA ASN A 121 21.21 -13.34 4.15
C ASN A 121 22.13 -14.09 5.11
N SER A 122 22.81 -13.38 6.01
CA SER A 122 23.65 -13.98 7.06
C SER A 122 22.88 -14.84 8.08
N ALA A 123 21.55 -14.70 8.12
CA ALA A 123 20.71 -15.49 9.03
C ALA A 123 20.52 -16.94 8.59
N VAL A 124 20.86 -17.30 7.33
CA VAL A 124 20.65 -18.63 6.76
C VAL A 124 21.89 -19.08 6.01
N GLN A 125 22.60 -20.09 6.55
CA GLN A 125 23.78 -20.67 5.89
C GLN A 125 23.38 -21.41 4.61
N GLY A 126 24.13 -21.20 3.53
CA GLY A 126 23.99 -21.95 2.28
C GLY A 126 22.92 -21.43 1.31
N VAL A 127 22.32 -20.28 1.59
CA VAL A 127 21.42 -19.62 0.62
C VAL A 127 22.23 -18.69 -0.29
N ASP A 128 22.21 -19.00 -1.58
CA ASP A 128 22.84 -18.17 -2.63
C ASP A 128 21.87 -17.06 -3.07
N GLU A 129 22.30 -15.81 -3.03
CA GLU A 129 21.52 -14.65 -3.49
C GLU A 129 21.04 -14.82 -4.93
N LYS A 130 21.83 -15.46 -5.79
CA LYS A 130 21.45 -15.74 -7.19
C LYS A 130 20.24 -16.66 -7.30
N SER A 131 19.95 -17.47 -6.29
CA SER A 131 18.74 -18.33 -6.26
C SER A 131 17.50 -17.58 -5.79
N ILE A 132 17.65 -16.45 -5.08
CA ILE A 132 16.56 -15.67 -4.53
C ILE A 132 15.99 -14.71 -5.56
N GLU A 133 16.84 -14.07 -6.36
CA GLU A 133 16.45 -13.06 -7.33
C GLU A 133 15.35 -13.52 -8.31
N PRO A 134 15.43 -14.71 -8.95
CA PRO A 134 14.36 -15.21 -9.81
C PRO A 134 13.04 -15.43 -9.06
N LEU A 135 13.11 -15.87 -7.80
CA LEU A 135 11.92 -16.09 -6.97
C LEU A 135 11.21 -14.78 -6.66
N MET A 136 11.97 -13.76 -6.30
CA MET A 136 11.46 -12.42 -6.05
C MET A 136 10.87 -11.81 -7.32
N SER A 137 11.57 -11.93 -8.44
CA SER A 137 11.12 -11.42 -9.76
C SER A 137 9.79 -12.02 -10.19
N ASN A 138 9.57 -13.32 -10.00
CA ASN A 138 8.31 -13.98 -10.33
C ASN A 138 7.13 -13.40 -9.54
N VAL A 139 7.30 -13.13 -8.24
CA VAL A 139 6.23 -12.51 -7.43
C VAL A 139 6.03 -11.05 -7.82
N THR A 140 7.11 -10.33 -8.11
CA THR A 140 7.04 -8.95 -8.62
C THR A 140 6.25 -8.88 -9.92
N GLU A 141 6.40 -9.86 -10.81
CA GLU A 141 5.62 -9.94 -12.05
C GLU A 141 4.12 -10.08 -11.79
N ILE A 142 3.74 -10.88 -10.80
CA ILE A 142 2.33 -11.00 -10.37
C ILE A 142 1.81 -9.65 -9.84
N VAL A 143 2.61 -8.95 -9.02
CA VAL A 143 2.25 -7.62 -8.51
C VAL A 143 2.04 -6.62 -9.65
N VAL A 144 2.98 -6.57 -10.60
CA VAL A 144 2.88 -5.70 -11.80
C VAL A 144 1.63 -6.01 -12.60
N MET A 145 1.36 -7.28 -12.86
CA MET A 145 0.19 -7.72 -13.63
C MET A 145 -1.12 -7.30 -12.97
N GLU A 146 -1.22 -7.40 -11.65
CA GLU A 146 -2.42 -6.99 -10.92
C GLU A 146 -2.60 -5.46 -10.92
N ILE A 147 -1.50 -4.69 -10.85
CA ILE A 147 -1.54 -3.23 -10.99
C ILE A 147 -1.98 -2.85 -12.41
N GLN A 148 -1.42 -3.50 -13.45
CA GLN A 148 -1.81 -3.26 -14.85
C GLN A 148 -3.29 -3.54 -15.09
N LYS A 149 -3.80 -4.69 -14.63
CA LYS A 149 -5.23 -5.02 -14.67
C LYS A 149 -6.10 -3.94 -14.00
N THR A 150 -5.61 -3.37 -12.90
CA THR A 150 -6.31 -2.31 -12.19
C THR A 150 -6.33 -1.03 -13.02
N PHE A 151 -5.23 -0.66 -13.67
CA PHE A 151 -5.17 0.49 -14.56
C PHE A 151 -6.03 0.30 -15.81
N ASP A 152 -6.05 -0.89 -16.38
CA ASP A 152 -6.88 -1.19 -17.56
C ASP A 152 -8.37 -1.12 -17.22
N PHE A 153 -8.76 -1.66 -16.05
CA PHE A 153 -10.14 -1.54 -15.58
C PHE A 153 -10.52 -0.08 -15.30
N TYR A 154 -9.64 0.68 -14.65
CA TYR A 154 -9.86 2.10 -14.42
C TYR A 154 -10.06 2.87 -15.73
N ARG A 155 -9.19 2.65 -16.73
CA ARG A 155 -9.31 3.28 -18.06
C ARG A 155 -10.61 2.91 -18.77
N ALA A 156 -11.04 1.65 -18.65
CA ALA A 156 -12.27 1.16 -19.28
C ALA A 156 -13.55 1.71 -18.63
N THR A 157 -13.49 2.10 -17.36
CA THR A 157 -14.64 2.60 -16.59
C THR A 157 -14.70 4.11 -16.46
N THR A 158 -13.63 4.82 -16.83
CA THR A 158 -13.59 6.28 -16.76
C THR A 158 -13.96 6.90 -18.10
N GLU A 159 -14.86 7.89 -18.09
CA GLU A 159 -15.25 8.65 -19.28
C GLU A 159 -14.16 9.67 -19.70
N ASP A 160 -13.31 10.08 -18.75
CA ASP A 160 -12.25 11.05 -18.97
C ASP A 160 -10.98 10.37 -19.47
N THR A 161 -10.84 10.25 -20.78
CA THR A 161 -9.68 9.66 -21.47
C THR A 161 -8.35 10.42 -21.25
N GLN A 162 -8.41 11.62 -20.66
CA GLN A 162 -7.21 12.43 -20.37
C GLN A 162 -6.64 12.17 -18.97
N THR A 163 -7.30 11.35 -18.17
CA THR A 163 -6.86 11.02 -16.81
C THR A 163 -5.80 9.92 -16.82
N VAL A 164 -4.57 10.29 -17.14
CA VAL A 164 -3.43 9.36 -17.16
C VAL A 164 -2.71 9.42 -15.81
N VAL A 165 -2.48 8.24 -15.20
CA VAL A 165 -1.64 8.12 -14.00
C VAL A 165 -0.24 8.65 -14.30
N ARG A 166 0.25 9.56 -13.46
CA ARG A 166 1.56 10.22 -13.66
C ARG A 166 2.66 9.63 -12.79
N LYS A 167 2.31 9.10 -11.63
CA LYS A 167 3.25 8.44 -10.72
C LYS A 167 2.53 7.50 -9.76
N ILE A 168 3.31 6.66 -9.11
CA ILE A 168 2.87 5.77 -8.05
C ILE A 168 3.63 6.14 -6.77
N LEU A 169 2.90 6.29 -5.67
CA LEU A 169 3.45 6.40 -4.33
C LEU A 169 3.21 5.09 -3.60
N ILE A 170 4.27 4.42 -3.18
CA ILE A 170 4.20 3.13 -2.49
C ILE A 170 4.39 3.28 -0.99
N SER A 171 3.68 2.47 -0.22
CA SER A 171 3.74 2.38 1.24
C SER A 171 3.51 0.94 1.71
N GLY A 172 3.49 0.75 3.02
CA GLY A 172 3.33 -0.56 3.65
C GLY A 172 4.65 -1.33 3.78
N GLY A 173 4.67 -2.36 4.60
CA GLY A 173 5.88 -3.16 4.85
C GLY A 173 6.44 -3.82 3.60
N GLY A 174 5.59 -4.17 2.62
CA GLY A 174 6.02 -4.74 1.33
C GLY A 174 6.80 -3.75 0.46
N SER A 175 6.61 -2.45 0.62
CA SER A 175 7.37 -1.44 -0.13
C SER A 175 8.85 -1.36 0.24
N LYS A 176 9.22 -1.96 1.39
CA LYS A 176 10.62 -2.07 1.86
C LYS A 176 11.43 -3.17 1.14
N LEU A 177 10.77 -3.98 0.29
CA LEU A 177 11.48 -5.00 -0.49
C LEU A 177 12.51 -4.34 -1.42
N GLN A 178 13.75 -4.81 -1.28
CA GLN A 178 14.86 -4.27 -2.07
C GLN A 178 14.60 -4.43 -3.57
N GLY A 179 14.76 -3.34 -4.32
CA GLY A 179 14.57 -3.34 -5.77
C GLY A 179 13.11 -3.22 -6.23
N LEU A 180 12.11 -3.43 -5.36
CA LEU A 180 10.69 -3.45 -5.78
C LEU A 180 10.25 -2.15 -6.44
N ALA A 181 10.60 -1.00 -5.88
CA ALA A 181 10.22 0.30 -6.45
C ALA A 181 10.80 0.50 -7.85
N GLN A 182 12.07 0.11 -8.04
CA GLN A 182 12.77 0.18 -9.33
C GLN A 182 12.14 -0.77 -10.35
N ASP A 183 11.85 -2.00 -9.95
CA ASP A 183 11.23 -3.02 -10.81
C ASP A 183 9.82 -2.59 -11.24
N LEU A 184 9.02 -2.07 -10.30
CA LEU A 184 7.70 -1.51 -10.61
C LEU A 184 7.81 -0.33 -11.58
N SER A 185 8.75 0.58 -11.35
CA SER A 185 8.96 1.74 -12.22
C SER A 185 9.34 1.32 -13.65
N ALA A 186 10.28 0.38 -13.78
CA ALA A 186 10.73 -0.10 -15.07
C ALA A 186 9.63 -0.86 -15.86
N ARG A 187 8.82 -1.67 -15.17
CA ARG A 187 7.80 -2.51 -15.80
C ARG A 187 6.50 -1.77 -16.13
N LEU A 188 6.17 -0.74 -15.33
CA LEU A 188 4.95 0.06 -15.50
C LEU A 188 5.19 1.34 -16.31
N ASP A 189 6.45 1.66 -16.61
CA ASP A 189 6.87 2.91 -17.27
C ASP A 189 6.32 4.16 -16.55
N LEU A 190 6.38 4.14 -15.23
CA LEU A 190 5.92 5.21 -14.34
C LEU A 190 6.93 5.47 -13.23
N PRO A 191 7.11 6.73 -12.81
CA PRO A 191 7.86 7.03 -11.59
C PRO A 191 7.20 6.37 -10.38
N VAL A 192 8.00 5.63 -9.58
CA VAL A 192 7.57 4.98 -8.34
C VAL A 192 8.43 5.52 -7.19
N GLU A 193 7.78 6.12 -6.21
CA GLU A 193 8.41 6.74 -5.05
C GLU A 193 7.81 6.19 -3.76
N THR A 194 8.60 6.08 -2.69
CA THR A 194 8.06 5.75 -1.36
C THR A 194 7.31 6.96 -0.79
N LEU A 195 6.10 6.75 -0.31
CA LEU A 195 5.32 7.77 0.36
C LEU A 195 5.93 8.07 1.74
N ASP A 196 6.22 9.34 2.00
CA ASP A 196 6.71 9.82 3.29
C ASP A 196 5.54 10.41 4.10
N PRO A 197 5.06 9.71 5.13
CA PRO A 197 3.97 10.18 5.99
C PRO A 197 4.39 11.29 6.97
N PHE A 198 5.69 11.56 7.09
CA PHE A 198 6.23 12.57 8.00
C PHE A 198 6.64 13.87 7.30
N ARG A 199 6.49 13.95 5.98
CA ARG A 199 6.98 15.06 5.15
C ARG A 199 6.53 16.44 5.64
N ASN A 200 5.29 16.55 6.11
CA ASN A 200 4.69 17.80 6.61
C ASN A 200 4.28 17.71 8.08
N ILE A 201 4.76 16.70 8.80
CA ILE A 201 4.48 16.49 10.22
C ILE A 201 5.73 16.84 11.04
N LYS A 202 5.54 17.65 12.09
CA LYS A 202 6.62 17.96 13.03
C LYS A 202 6.87 16.76 13.94
N VAL A 203 8.04 16.17 13.80
CA VAL A 203 8.49 15.04 14.63
C VAL A 203 9.47 15.53 15.69
N ASP A 204 9.32 15.08 16.95
CA ASP A 204 10.30 15.35 18.00
C ASP A 204 11.53 14.44 17.79
N THR A 205 12.53 14.97 17.09
CA THR A 205 13.78 14.25 16.75
C THR A 205 14.64 13.91 17.96
N ARG A 206 14.33 14.43 19.16
CA ARG A 206 14.99 14.03 20.43
C ARG A 206 14.49 12.68 20.92
N LYS A 207 13.23 12.34 20.57
CA LYS A 207 12.59 11.06 20.94
C LYS A 207 12.74 10.00 19.86
N PHE A 208 12.72 10.44 18.59
CA PHE A 208 12.76 9.55 17.43
C PHE A 208 13.94 9.93 16.54
N GLY A 209 14.97 9.09 16.54
CA GLY A 209 16.15 9.28 15.69
C GLY A 209 15.79 9.17 14.20
N PRO A 210 16.59 9.82 13.30
CA PRO A 210 16.34 9.78 11.85
C PRO A 210 16.31 8.36 11.28
N ASP A 211 17.21 7.49 11.75
CA ASP A 211 17.29 6.10 11.27
C ASP A 211 16.01 5.33 11.60
N TYR A 212 15.50 5.49 12.83
CA TYR A 212 14.24 4.89 13.24
C TYR A 212 13.05 5.40 12.40
N LEU A 213 12.97 6.71 12.18
CA LEU A 213 11.93 7.30 11.35
C LEU A 213 11.99 6.78 9.90
N SER A 214 13.19 6.67 9.33
CA SER A 214 13.38 6.11 8.00
C SER A 214 12.96 4.65 7.92
N GLU A 215 13.23 3.88 8.96
CA GLU A 215 12.84 2.47 9.02
C GLU A 215 11.33 2.27 9.08
N ILE A 216 10.61 3.05 9.91
CA ILE A 216 9.16 2.88 10.08
C ILE A 216 8.32 3.63 9.04
N MET A 217 8.89 4.61 8.35
CA MET A 217 8.20 5.51 7.43
C MET A 217 7.25 4.81 6.47
N PRO A 218 7.63 3.74 5.75
CA PRO A 218 6.73 3.12 4.79
C PRO A 218 5.51 2.46 5.43
N GLU A 219 5.59 2.06 6.69
CA GLU A 219 4.54 1.35 7.43
C GLU A 219 3.55 2.29 8.10
N MET A 220 3.91 3.58 8.26
CA MET A 220 3.13 4.55 9.02
C MET A 220 2.11 5.33 8.18
N ALA A 221 1.99 5.03 6.88
CA ALA A 221 1.11 5.77 5.98
C ALA A 221 -0.40 5.51 6.24
N VAL A 222 -0.72 4.39 6.87
CA VAL A 222 -2.10 3.96 7.21
C VAL A 222 -2.32 3.95 8.74
N ALA A 223 -1.25 4.17 9.53
CA ALA A 223 -1.27 4.10 10.99
C ALA A 223 -1.78 5.38 11.68
#